data_eaf7fc0a0a3e4329bca1cedfc918d817
#
_entry.id   eaf7fc0a0a3e4329bca1cedfc918d817
#
_cell.length_a   1.000
_cell.length_b   1.000
_cell.length_c   1.000
_cell.angle_alpha   90.00
_cell.angle_beta   90.00
_cell.angle_gamma   90.00
#
_symmetry.space_group_name_H-M   'P 1'
#
loop_
_entity.id
_entity.type
_entity.pdbx_description
1 polymer ?
#
loop_
_entity_poly.entity_id
_entity_poly.type
_entity_poly.pdbx_seq_one_letter_code
_entity_poly.pdbx_strand_id
1 'polypeptide(L)'
;MALWSWSASRFAIVFGRAVGESFAAYGRHMPHKHTVVFGGVGQDAQVRALRAGVDIVVATPGRLLDLMGQGLLSLSHLQVLVLDEADRMLDMGFIHDVRRVIQVLPPRRQTLFFSATMPPDIQELADSILSDPAKVAVTPVSSTAEKVEQSVYFVEKGDKRAFLVDLMADPAITRALVFTRTKHGANRVAEYLTKGRIRAE
;
A
#
# COMPACT_ATOMS: atom_id res chain seq x y z
N MET A 1 -39.70 -11.34 6.57
CA MET A 1 -38.61 -10.45 6.17
C MET A 1 -37.46 -10.72 7.14
N ALA A 2 -36.58 -11.66 6.79
CA ALA A 2 -35.48 -12.08 7.65
C ALA A 2 -34.34 -11.07 7.52
N LEU A 3 -34.10 -10.29 8.58
CA LEU A 3 -32.93 -9.46 8.74
C LEU A 3 -31.73 -10.41 8.93
N TRP A 4 -31.01 -10.62 7.83
CA TRP A 4 -29.73 -11.31 7.87
C TRP A 4 -28.72 -10.41 8.59
N SER A 5 -28.51 -10.66 9.90
CA SER A 5 -27.42 -10.04 10.61
C SER A 5 -26.12 -10.65 10.10
N TRP A 6 -25.46 -9.94 9.23
CA TRP A 6 -24.12 -10.29 8.76
C TRP A 6 -23.17 -10.21 9.95
N SER A 7 -22.48 -11.31 10.23
CA SER A 7 -21.41 -11.35 11.24
C SER A 7 -20.41 -10.25 10.92
N ALA A 8 -20.31 -9.30 11.83
CA ALA A 8 -19.44 -8.16 11.66
C ALA A 8 -17.99 -8.60 11.80
N SER A 9 -17.18 -8.27 10.82
CA SER A 9 -15.72 -8.48 10.87
C SER A 9 -15.14 -7.76 12.07
N ARG A 10 -14.43 -8.47 12.93
CA ARG A 10 -13.81 -7.91 14.15
C ARG A 10 -12.53 -7.14 13.86
N PHE A 11 -11.88 -7.43 12.72
CA PHE A 11 -10.62 -6.84 12.33
C PHE A 11 -10.67 -6.39 10.86
N ALA A 12 -10.21 -5.19 10.59
CA ALA A 12 -9.97 -4.74 9.22
C ALA A 12 -8.53 -4.23 9.11
N ILE A 13 -7.80 -4.76 8.15
CA ILE A 13 -6.45 -4.33 7.82
C ILE A 13 -6.52 -3.71 6.44
N VAL A 14 -6.05 -2.49 6.33
CA VAL A 14 -5.98 -1.80 5.05
C VAL A 14 -4.54 -1.90 4.56
N PHE A 15 -4.28 -2.79 3.68
CA PHE A 15 -3.19 -2.98 2.72
C PHE A 15 -2.53 -4.35 2.68
N GLY A 16 -2.41 -4.87 1.46
CA GLY A 16 -1.40 -5.83 1.01
C GLY A 16 -1.85 -7.28 0.91
N ARG A 17 -1.76 -7.83 -0.32
CA ARG A 17 -1.98 -9.27 -0.58
C ARG A 17 -1.04 -10.15 0.27
N ALA A 18 0.21 -9.72 0.46
CA ALA A 18 1.21 -10.41 1.28
C ALA A 18 0.77 -10.57 2.75
N VAL A 19 0.02 -9.60 3.29
CA VAL A 19 -0.53 -9.69 4.65
C VAL A 19 -1.55 -10.82 4.74
N GLY A 20 -2.39 -11.03 3.71
CA GLY A 20 -3.33 -12.15 3.65
C GLY A 20 -2.65 -13.51 3.67
N GLU A 21 -1.54 -13.66 2.96
CA GLU A 21 -0.73 -14.88 2.95
C GLU A 21 -0.11 -15.14 4.34
N SER A 22 0.34 -14.09 5.04
CA SER A 22 0.83 -14.17 6.41
C SER A 22 -0.27 -14.63 7.39
N PHE A 23 -1.49 -14.09 7.25
CA PHE A 23 -2.64 -14.56 8.04
C PHE A 23 -2.98 -16.03 7.78
N ALA A 24 -2.90 -16.49 6.53
CA ALA A 24 -3.09 -17.89 6.19
C ALA A 24 -2.04 -18.79 6.84
N ALA A 25 -0.77 -18.37 6.79
CA ALA A 25 0.35 -19.15 7.32
C ALA A 25 0.35 -19.21 8.86
N TYR A 26 0.24 -18.05 9.51
CA TYR A 26 0.33 -17.97 10.98
C TYR A 26 -0.97 -18.38 11.66
N GLY A 27 -2.11 -18.08 11.04
CA GLY A 27 -3.44 -18.39 11.56
C GLY A 27 -3.93 -19.81 11.32
N ARG A 28 -3.15 -20.68 10.65
CA ARG A 28 -3.59 -22.03 10.22
C ARG A 28 -4.11 -22.94 11.33
N HIS A 29 -3.71 -22.69 12.56
CA HIS A 29 -4.15 -23.47 13.75
C HIS A 29 -5.15 -22.70 14.62
N MET A 30 -5.61 -21.53 14.17
CA MET A 30 -6.57 -20.70 14.89
C MET A 30 -7.97 -20.84 14.27
N PRO A 31 -9.03 -20.70 15.05
CA PRO A 31 -10.41 -20.82 14.54
C PRO A 31 -10.85 -19.61 13.71
N HIS A 32 -10.01 -18.58 13.59
CA HIS A 32 -10.35 -17.33 12.91
C HIS A 32 -10.29 -17.45 11.39
N LYS A 33 -11.34 -17.00 10.73
CA LYS A 33 -11.44 -16.94 9.27
C LYS A 33 -11.03 -15.56 8.80
N HIS A 34 -10.26 -15.52 7.73
CA HIS A 34 -9.86 -14.27 7.08
C HIS A 34 -10.19 -14.29 5.59
N THR A 35 -10.31 -13.12 5.00
CA THR A 35 -10.42 -12.95 3.54
C THR A 35 -9.64 -11.73 3.09
N VAL A 36 -9.20 -11.76 1.82
CA VAL A 36 -8.51 -10.63 1.18
C VAL A 36 -9.45 -10.00 0.16
N VAL A 37 -9.60 -8.68 0.23
CA VAL A 37 -10.52 -7.87 -0.57
C VAL A 37 -9.73 -6.82 -1.33
N PHE A 38 -9.65 -6.94 -2.66
CA PHE A 38 -8.87 -6.03 -3.50
C PHE A 38 -9.48 -5.84 -4.89
N GLY A 39 -9.15 -4.72 -5.53
CA GLY A 39 -9.62 -4.37 -6.86
C GLY A 39 -8.86 -5.07 -7.99
N GLY A 40 -9.31 -4.84 -9.24
CA GLY A 40 -8.66 -5.40 -10.43
C GLY A 40 -9.04 -6.84 -10.76
N VAL A 41 -9.88 -7.48 -9.93
CA VAL A 41 -10.41 -8.84 -10.13
C VAL A 41 -11.90 -8.87 -9.88
N GLY A 42 -12.58 -9.92 -10.35
CA GLY A 42 -14.00 -10.16 -10.07
C GLY A 42 -14.27 -10.24 -8.56
N GLN A 43 -15.42 -9.72 -8.13
CA GLN A 43 -15.76 -9.67 -6.70
C GLN A 43 -16.44 -10.91 -6.17
N ASP A 44 -16.95 -11.80 -7.02
CA ASP A 44 -17.83 -12.91 -6.62
C ASP A 44 -17.21 -13.84 -5.57
N ALA A 45 -15.92 -14.15 -5.71
CA ALA A 45 -15.20 -14.98 -4.75
C ALA A 45 -15.06 -14.26 -3.39
N GLN A 46 -14.78 -12.96 -3.42
CA GLN A 46 -14.67 -12.13 -2.21
C GLN A 46 -16.03 -12.02 -1.50
N VAL A 47 -17.10 -11.80 -2.28
CA VAL A 47 -18.47 -11.74 -1.76
C VAL A 47 -18.91 -13.08 -1.14
N ARG A 48 -18.58 -14.20 -1.79
CA ARG A 48 -18.86 -15.52 -1.21
C ARG A 48 -18.14 -15.74 0.12
N ALA A 49 -16.86 -15.36 0.20
CA ALA A 49 -16.09 -15.46 1.44
C ALA A 49 -16.68 -14.60 2.56
N LEU A 50 -17.03 -13.34 2.26
CA LEU A 50 -17.69 -12.45 3.22
C LEU A 50 -19.03 -13.03 3.68
N ARG A 51 -19.83 -13.59 2.77
CA ARG A 51 -21.11 -14.25 3.08
C ARG A 51 -20.98 -15.49 3.95
N ALA A 52 -19.89 -16.20 3.86
CA ALA A 52 -19.59 -17.35 4.74
C ALA A 52 -19.19 -16.94 6.17
N GLY A 53 -19.04 -15.64 6.41
CA GLY A 53 -18.60 -15.06 7.68
C GLY A 53 -17.10 -15.13 7.85
N VAL A 54 -16.51 -13.98 8.15
CA VAL A 54 -15.06 -13.84 8.38
C VAL A 54 -14.82 -12.98 9.62
N ASP A 55 -13.77 -13.28 10.35
CA ASP A 55 -13.34 -12.52 11.49
C ASP A 55 -12.38 -11.39 11.10
N ILE A 56 -11.56 -11.61 10.06
CA ILE A 56 -10.51 -10.70 9.64
C ILE A 56 -10.69 -10.38 8.14
N VAL A 57 -10.69 -9.10 7.81
CA VAL A 57 -10.70 -8.62 6.43
C VAL A 57 -9.41 -7.87 6.15
N VAL A 58 -8.63 -8.35 5.19
CA VAL A 58 -7.48 -7.65 4.63
C VAL A 58 -7.93 -6.97 3.34
N ALA A 59 -7.87 -5.65 3.25
CA ALA A 59 -8.53 -4.95 2.16
C ALA A 59 -7.72 -3.79 1.58
N THR A 60 -7.89 -3.53 0.28
CA THR A 60 -7.52 -2.24 -0.32
C THR A 60 -8.68 -1.25 -0.18
N PRO A 61 -8.43 0.05 0.08
CA PRO A 61 -9.47 1.02 0.43
C PRO A 61 -10.61 1.12 -0.59
N GLY A 62 -10.28 1.18 -1.88
CA GLY A 62 -11.28 1.34 -2.93
C GLY A 62 -12.28 0.16 -3.01
N ARG A 63 -11.80 -1.09 -3.01
CA ARG A 63 -12.68 -2.26 -3.05
C ARG A 63 -13.43 -2.43 -1.73
N LEU A 64 -12.83 -2.05 -0.61
CA LEU A 64 -13.51 -2.06 0.69
C LEU A 64 -14.73 -1.15 0.67
N LEU A 65 -14.56 0.11 0.23
CA LEU A 65 -15.65 1.07 0.08
C LEU A 65 -16.72 0.61 -0.91
N ASP A 66 -16.33 0.01 -2.03
CA ASP A 66 -17.24 -0.53 -3.03
C ASP A 66 -18.15 -1.60 -2.41
N LEU A 67 -17.59 -2.58 -1.71
CA LEU A 67 -18.38 -3.64 -1.05
C LEU A 67 -19.22 -3.11 0.12
N MET A 68 -18.75 -2.10 0.83
CA MET A 68 -19.53 -1.41 1.85
C MET A 68 -20.70 -0.64 1.24
N GLY A 69 -20.47 0.07 0.13
CA GLY A 69 -21.51 0.79 -0.61
C GLY A 69 -22.61 -0.13 -1.18
N GLN A 70 -22.25 -1.36 -1.54
CA GLN A 70 -23.20 -2.39 -1.97
C GLN A 70 -23.92 -3.08 -0.80
N GLY A 71 -23.61 -2.75 0.45
CA GLY A 71 -24.17 -3.43 1.65
C GLY A 71 -23.67 -4.86 1.84
N LEU A 72 -22.59 -5.25 1.15
CA LEU A 72 -22.01 -6.59 1.21
C LEU A 72 -21.00 -6.77 2.35
N LEU A 73 -20.57 -5.68 2.97
CA LEU A 73 -19.68 -5.65 4.12
C LEU A 73 -20.06 -4.52 5.05
N SER A 74 -20.12 -4.81 6.35
CA SER A 74 -20.31 -3.81 7.39
C SER A 74 -19.14 -3.85 8.39
N LEU A 75 -18.62 -2.70 8.74
CA LEU A 75 -17.58 -2.52 9.76
C LEU A 75 -18.12 -1.92 11.06
N SER A 76 -19.44 -1.89 11.25
CA SER A 76 -20.11 -1.27 12.42
C SER A 76 -19.70 -1.88 13.77
N HIS A 77 -19.20 -3.11 13.78
CA HIS A 77 -18.75 -3.80 14.99
C HIS A 77 -17.23 -4.03 15.00
N LEU A 78 -16.50 -3.26 14.21
CA LEU A 78 -15.05 -3.36 14.15
C LEU A 78 -14.43 -3.11 15.53
N GLN A 79 -13.58 -4.01 15.97
CA GLN A 79 -12.87 -3.91 17.25
C GLN A 79 -11.43 -3.44 17.07
N VAL A 80 -10.78 -3.82 15.98
CA VAL A 80 -9.40 -3.47 15.70
C VAL A 80 -9.26 -2.99 14.25
N LEU A 81 -8.72 -1.79 14.08
CA LEU A 81 -8.31 -1.24 12.80
C LEU A 81 -6.78 -1.28 12.72
N VAL A 82 -6.25 -1.76 11.61
CA VAL A 82 -4.82 -1.65 11.30
C VAL A 82 -4.68 -0.90 9.98
N LEU A 83 -3.99 0.22 10.00
CA LEU A 83 -3.53 0.94 8.81
C LEU A 83 -2.03 0.69 8.66
N ASP A 84 -1.66 -0.01 7.61
CA ASP A 84 -0.27 -0.35 7.31
C ASP A 84 0.18 0.36 6.03
N GLU A 85 1.46 0.68 5.91
CA GLU A 85 2.03 1.45 4.79
C GLU A 85 1.23 2.75 4.48
N ALA A 86 0.92 3.55 5.52
CA ALA A 86 0.05 4.72 5.38
C ALA A 86 0.62 5.78 4.41
N ASP A 87 1.94 5.98 4.41
CA ASP A 87 2.63 6.85 3.46
C ASP A 87 2.44 6.37 2.00
N ARG A 88 2.50 5.08 1.77
CA ARG A 88 2.26 4.51 0.45
C ARG A 88 0.81 4.70 -0.01
N MET A 89 -0.16 4.64 0.93
CA MET A 89 -1.55 4.98 0.61
C MET A 89 -1.71 6.42 0.13
N LEU A 90 -0.94 7.35 0.72
CA LEU A 90 -0.90 8.75 0.27
C LEU A 90 -0.35 8.85 -1.15
N ASP A 91 0.80 8.24 -1.42
CA ASP A 91 1.46 8.25 -2.73
C ASP A 91 0.57 7.68 -3.84
N MET A 92 -0.23 6.67 -3.52
CA MET A 92 -1.17 6.05 -4.44
C MET A 92 -2.52 6.79 -4.55
N GLY A 93 -2.73 7.88 -3.81
CA GLY A 93 -3.95 8.68 -3.83
C GLY A 93 -5.13 8.09 -3.05
N PHE A 94 -4.91 7.06 -2.23
CA PHE A 94 -5.98 6.40 -1.46
C PHE A 94 -6.33 7.11 -0.15
N ILE A 95 -5.67 8.20 0.20
CA ILE A 95 -5.90 8.89 1.46
C ILE A 95 -7.37 9.33 1.65
N HIS A 96 -8.03 9.76 0.57
CA HIS A 96 -9.44 10.13 0.60
C HIS A 96 -10.35 8.93 0.87
N ASP A 97 -10.04 7.78 0.28
CA ASP A 97 -10.79 6.55 0.49
C ASP A 97 -10.61 6.03 1.93
N VAL A 98 -9.39 6.11 2.46
CA VAL A 98 -9.10 5.78 3.87
C VAL A 98 -9.90 6.66 4.81
N ARG A 99 -9.92 7.99 4.60
CA ARG A 99 -10.73 8.92 5.40
C ARG A 99 -12.22 8.57 5.35
N ARG A 100 -12.76 8.20 4.19
CA ARG A 100 -14.17 7.75 4.04
C ARG A 100 -14.45 6.46 4.81
N VAL A 101 -13.53 5.50 4.79
CA VAL A 101 -13.67 4.28 5.60
C VAL A 101 -13.71 4.64 7.09
N ILE A 102 -12.77 5.46 7.55
CA ILE A 102 -12.67 5.85 8.96
C ILE A 102 -13.94 6.51 9.49
N GLN A 103 -14.60 7.34 8.67
CA GLN A 103 -15.82 8.07 9.05
C GLN A 103 -16.99 7.17 9.45
N VAL A 104 -17.02 5.94 8.97
CA VAL A 104 -18.13 5.00 9.24
C VAL A 104 -17.76 3.93 10.28
N LEU A 105 -16.55 3.98 10.83
CA LEU A 105 -16.11 3.04 11.86
C LEU A 105 -16.64 3.41 13.25
N PRO A 106 -16.86 2.41 14.13
CA PRO A 106 -17.23 2.68 15.50
C PRO A 106 -16.13 3.49 16.21
N PRO A 107 -16.51 4.47 17.06
CA PRO A 107 -15.53 5.31 17.76
C PRO A 107 -14.71 4.50 18.77
N ARG A 108 -15.30 3.49 19.39
CA ARG A 108 -14.62 2.64 20.36
C ARG A 108 -14.00 1.44 19.64
N ARG A 109 -12.70 1.55 19.37
CA ARG A 109 -11.90 0.50 18.72
C ARG A 109 -10.44 0.66 19.11
N GLN A 110 -9.66 -0.40 18.97
CA GLN A 110 -8.20 -0.30 18.95
C GLN A 110 -7.77 0.10 17.54
N THR A 111 -6.86 1.06 17.43
CA THR A 111 -6.28 1.45 16.13
C THR A 111 -4.77 1.30 16.18
N LEU A 112 -4.22 0.58 15.21
CA LEU A 112 -2.79 0.45 14.98
C LEU A 112 -2.46 1.16 13.66
N PHE A 113 -1.41 1.97 13.68
CA PHE A 113 -1.00 2.77 12.55
C PHE A 113 0.48 2.55 12.28
N PHE A 114 0.80 2.11 11.08
CA PHE A 114 2.17 1.83 10.65
C PHE A 114 2.48 2.64 9.39
N SER A 115 3.65 3.29 9.39
CA SER A 115 4.16 4.04 8.25
C SER A 115 5.68 4.09 8.30
N ALA A 116 6.33 4.00 7.15
CA ALA A 116 7.77 4.14 7.07
C ALA A 116 8.21 5.60 7.19
N THR A 117 7.38 6.53 6.72
CA THR A 117 7.59 7.98 6.78
C THR A 117 6.38 8.69 7.36
N MET A 118 6.57 9.88 7.94
CA MET A 118 5.51 10.68 8.55
C MET A 118 5.44 12.08 7.95
N PRO A 119 5.11 12.23 6.66
CA PRO A 119 4.85 13.54 6.08
C PRO A 119 3.62 14.20 6.73
N PRO A 120 3.43 15.54 6.60
CA PRO A 120 2.37 16.26 7.28
C PRO A 120 0.97 15.65 7.12
N ASP A 121 0.61 15.24 5.92
CA ASP A 121 -0.71 14.64 5.64
C ASP A 121 -0.92 13.30 6.37
N ILE A 122 0.13 12.51 6.54
CA ILE A 122 0.10 11.24 7.27
C ILE A 122 0.07 11.50 8.78
N GLN A 123 0.81 12.49 9.27
CA GLN A 123 0.73 12.89 10.65
C GLN A 123 -0.68 13.39 11.01
N GLU A 124 -1.29 14.24 10.17
CA GLU A 124 -2.69 14.69 10.32
C GLU A 124 -3.67 13.53 10.38
N LEU A 125 -3.52 12.54 9.47
CA LEU A 125 -4.35 11.35 9.50
C LEU A 125 -4.18 10.60 10.81
N ALA A 126 -2.94 10.34 11.24
CA ALA A 126 -2.64 9.63 12.48
C ALA A 126 -3.26 10.34 13.69
N ASP A 127 -3.09 11.66 13.80
CA ASP A 127 -3.62 12.47 14.89
C ASP A 127 -5.15 12.49 14.92
N SER A 128 -5.80 12.35 13.74
CA SER A 128 -7.27 12.30 13.64
C SER A 128 -7.90 10.98 14.07
N ILE A 129 -7.13 9.88 14.10
CA ILE A 129 -7.67 8.52 14.32
C ILE A 129 -7.12 7.82 15.55
N LEU A 130 -6.01 8.29 16.08
CA LEU A 130 -5.37 7.76 17.27
C LEU A 130 -5.72 8.61 18.50
N SER A 131 -5.95 7.94 19.61
CA SER A 131 -6.20 8.59 20.90
C SER A 131 -5.16 8.09 21.88
N ASP A 132 -4.31 9.00 22.36
CA ASP A 132 -3.21 8.70 23.28
C ASP A 132 -2.36 7.48 22.85
N PRO A 133 -1.78 7.47 21.64
CA PRO A 133 -1.11 6.29 21.11
C PRO A 133 0.26 6.09 21.77
N ALA A 134 0.61 4.82 22.03
CA ALA A 134 1.99 4.44 22.26
C ALA A 134 2.78 4.62 20.95
N LYS A 135 3.79 5.49 20.97
CA LYS A 135 4.63 5.78 19.81
C LYS A 135 5.92 4.97 19.90
N VAL A 136 6.15 4.15 18.88
CA VAL A 136 7.38 3.39 18.69
C VAL A 136 7.98 3.81 17.35
N ALA A 137 9.15 4.45 17.41
CA ALA A 137 9.89 4.82 16.21
C ALA A 137 11.24 4.08 16.23
N VAL A 138 11.52 3.36 15.16
CA VAL A 138 12.90 2.98 14.85
C VAL A 138 13.53 4.25 14.31
N THR A 139 14.68 4.66 14.89
CA THR A 139 15.38 5.85 14.42
C THR A 139 15.46 5.78 12.90
N PRO A 140 14.89 6.74 12.17
CA PRO A 140 15.03 6.72 10.73
C PRO A 140 16.53 6.75 10.48
N VAL A 141 17.04 5.78 9.76
CA VAL A 141 18.32 5.93 9.08
C VAL A 141 18.04 6.93 7.95
N SER A 142 17.74 8.18 8.32
CA SER A 142 17.64 9.30 7.40
C SER A 142 19.03 9.79 6.98
N SER A 143 20.08 9.13 7.44
CA SER A 143 21.36 9.18 6.80
C SER A 143 21.25 8.37 5.52
N THR A 144 21.51 8.98 4.37
CA THR A 144 22.03 8.29 3.19
C THR A 144 22.82 7.10 3.70
N ALA A 145 22.46 5.87 3.28
CA ALA A 145 23.21 4.71 3.77
C ALA A 145 24.69 5.05 3.57
N GLU A 146 25.48 5.02 4.64
CA GLU A 146 26.90 5.47 4.65
C GLU A 146 27.74 4.87 3.53
N LYS A 147 27.19 3.84 2.86
CA LYS A 147 27.80 3.12 1.73
C LYS A 147 27.25 3.52 0.36
N VAL A 148 26.38 4.53 0.27
CA VAL A 148 25.81 4.99 -1.01
C VAL A 148 26.48 6.29 -1.39
N GLU A 149 27.28 6.25 -2.46
CA GLU A 149 27.83 7.43 -3.10
C GLU A 149 26.73 8.08 -3.96
N GLN A 150 26.48 9.36 -3.72
CA GLN A 150 25.46 10.12 -4.45
C GLN A 150 26.10 11.18 -5.33
N SER A 151 25.62 11.28 -6.58
CA SER A 151 26.05 12.30 -7.53
C SER A 151 24.83 12.98 -8.17
N VAL A 152 24.94 14.28 -8.39
CA VAL A 152 23.94 15.07 -9.12
C VAL A 152 24.56 15.67 -10.35
N TYR A 153 23.94 15.46 -11.51
CA TYR A 153 24.37 15.99 -12.79
C TYR A 153 23.31 16.97 -13.33
N PHE A 154 23.73 18.19 -13.63
CA PHE A 154 22.88 19.19 -14.28
C PHE A 154 23.01 19.02 -15.79
N VAL A 155 21.95 18.52 -16.42
CA VAL A 155 21.93 18.16 -17.84
C VAL A 155 20.68 18.74 -18.51
N GLU A 156 20.84 19.34 -19.69
CA GLU A 156 19.72 19.84 -20.48
C GLU A 156 18.74 18.70 -20.82
N LYS A 157 17.45 19.06 -20.92
CA LYS A 157 16.38 18.06 -21.12
C LYS A 157 16.60 17.21 -22.38
N GLY A 158 17.16 17.79 -23.44
CA GLY A 158 17.46 17.10 -24.70
C GLY A 158 18.56 16.04 -24.55
N ASP A 159 19.55 16.33 -23.74
CA ASP A 159 20.79 15.56 -23.62
C ASP A 159 20.75 14.45 -22.57
N LYS A 160 19.70 14.43 -21.72
CA LYS A 160 19.59 13.44 -20.64
C LYS A 160 19.72 11.99 -21.09
N ARG A 161 19.22 11.66 -22.28
CA ARG A 161 19.28 10.29 -22.80
C ARG A 161 20.66 9.92 -23.30
N ALA A 162 21.33 10.85 -23.98
CA ALA A 162 22.72 10.66 -24.42
C ALA A 162 23.63 10.52 -23.20
N PHE A 163 23.51 11.42 -22.25
CA PHE A 163 24.25 11.36 -20.99
C PHE A 163 24.02 10.04 -20.22
N LEU A 164 22.79 9.51 -20.21
CA LEU A 164 22.52 8.22 -19.59
C LEU A 164 23.25 7.06 -20.30
N VAL A 165 23.33 7.09 -21.64
CA VAL A 165 24.10 6.09 -22.40
C VAL A 165 25.59 6.17 -22.04
N ASP A 166 26.14 7.37 -21.99
CA ASP A 166 27.53 7.59 -21.60
C ASP A 166 27.82 7.11 -20.19
N LEU A 167 26.91 7.40 -19.24
CA LEU A 167 27.02 6.94 -17.86
C LEU A 167 26.96 5.40 -17.75
N MET A 168 26.08 4.75 -18.53
CA MET A 168 25.95 3.29 -18.54
C MET A 168 27.09 2.58 -19.30
N ALA A 169 27.92 3.31 -20.03
CA ALA A 169 29.13 2.79 -20.68
C ALA A 169 30.28 2.56 -19.70
N ASP A 170 30.19 3.07 -18.47
CA ASP A 170 31.19 2.82 -17.43
C ASP A 170 31.16 1.32 -17.02
N PRO A 171 32.29 0.59 -17.21
CA PRO A 171 32.37 -0.83 -16.87
C PRO A 171 32.19 -1.13 -15.38
N ALA A 172 32.33 -0.15 -14.50
CA ALA A 172 32.06 -0.28 -13.08
C ALA A 172 30.55 -0.42 -12.79
N ILE A 173 29.70 0.04 -13.70
CA ILE A 173 28.25 -0.05 -13.56
C ILE A 173 27.75 -1.36 -14.16
N THR A 174 27.70 -2.41 -13.38
CA THR A 174 27.26 -3.74 -13.82
C THR A 174 25.75 -3.92 -13.81
N ARG A 175 25.02 -3.15 -12.99
CA ARG A 175 23.56 -3.14 -12.88
C ARG A 175 23.09 -1.74 -12.54
N ALA A 176 21.99 -1.31 -13.18
CA ALA A 176 21.37 -0.02 -12.89
C ALA A 176 19.85 -0.14 -12.85
N LEU A 177 19.23 0.61 -11.96
CA LEU A 177 17.78 0.81 -11.93
C LEU A 177 17.49 2.27 -12.29
N VAL A 178 16.81 2.48 -13.41
CA VAL A 178 16.53 3.82 -13.95
C VAL A 178 15.07 4.18 -13.69
N PHE A 179 14.83 5.19 -12.86
CA PHE A 179 13.49 5.71 -12.59
C PHE A 179 13.12 6.82 -13.56
N THR A 180 11.90 6.75 -14.07
CA THR A 180 11.30 7.80 -14.92
C THR A 180 9.95 8.23 -14.35
N ARG A 181 9.49 9.43 -14.74
CA ARG A 181 8.22 9.97 -14.24
C ARG A 181 6.99 9.20 -14.73
N THR A 182 7.06 8.51 -15.87
CA THR A 182 5.92 7.83 -16.49
C THR A 182 6.33 6.50 -17.10
N LYS A 183 5.40 5.55 -17.19
CA LYS A 183 5.59 4.27 -17.90
C LYS A 183 6.05 4.46 -19.35
N HIS A 184 5.44 5.40 -20.08
CA HIS A 184 5.88 5.72 -21.44
C HIS A 184 7.29 6.32 -21.49
N GLY A 185 7.69 7.04 -20.45
CA GLY A 185 9.07 7.51 -20.28
C GLY A 185 10.04 6.36 -20.14
N ALA A 186 9.72 5.36 -19.31
CA ALA A 186 10.53 4.18 -19.11
C ALA A 186 10.75 3.40 -20.41
N ASN A 187 9.66 3.10 -21.13
CA ASN A 187 9.75 2.40 -22.42
C ASN A 187 10.67 3.13 -23.42
N ARG A 188 10.51 4.46 -23.56
CA ARG A 188 11.37 5.26 -24.44
C ARG A 188 12.84 5.28 -24.03
N VAL A 189 13.12 5.24 -22.74
CA VAL A 189 14.50 5.16 -22.22
C VAL A 189 15.07 3.78 -22.50
N ALA A 190 14.33 2.70 -22.25
CA ALA A 190 14.76 1.33 -22.55
C ALA A 190 15.06 1.15 -24.06
N GLU A 191 14.19 1.63 -24.94
CA GLU A 191 14.43 1.62 -26.40
C GLU A 191 15.68 2.40 -26.79
N TYR A 192 15.92 3.56 -26.18
CA TYR A 192 17.08 4.38 -26.48
C TYR A 192 18.38 3.72 -26.01
N LEU A 193 18.39 3.12 -24.84
CA LEU A 193 19.52 2.35 -24.31
C LEU A 193 19.83 1.14 -25.20
N THR A 194 18.80 0.41 -25.62
CA THR A 194 18.95 -0.75 -26.53
C THR A 194 19.56 -0.35 -27.87
N LYS A 195 19.14 0.79 -28.45
CA LYS A 195 19.77 1.37 -29.64
C LYS A 195 21.26 1.72 -29.42
N GLY A 196 21.60 2.16 -28.22
CA GLY A 196 22.97 2.39 -27.76
C GLY A 196 23.75 1.12 -27.38
N ARG A 197 23.21 -0.08 -27.71
CA ARG A 197 23.77 -1.41 -27.39
C ARG A 197 23.89 -1.71 -25.91
N ILE A 198 23.11 -1.04 -25.07
CA ILE A 198 22.98 -1.33 -23.65
C ILE A 198 21.74 -2.16 -23.47
N ARG A 199 21.87 -3.35 -22.85
CA ARG A 199 20.73 -4.21 -22.56
C ARG A 199 19.83 -3.55 -21.52
N ALA A 200 18.56 -3.29 -21.86
CA ALA A 200 17.55 -2.69 -20.98
C ALA A 200 16.19 -3.39 -21.15
N GLU A 201 15.44 -3.52 -20.06
CA GLU A 201 14.10 -4.14 -20.00
C GLU A 201 13.10 -3.14 -19.40
#